data_65e8ebe90011cca31e5fc736d786004a
#
_entry.id   65e8ebe90011cca31e5fc736d786004a
#
_cell.length_a   1.000
_cell.length_b   1.000
_cell.length_c   1.000
_cell.angle_alpha   90.00
_cell.angle_beta   90.00
_cell.angle_gamma   90.00
#
_symmetry.space_group_name_H-M   'P 1'
#
loop_
_entity.id
_entity.type
_entity.pdbx_description
1 polymer ?
#
loop_
_entity_poly.entity_id
_entity_poly.type
_entity_poly.pdbx_seq_one_letter_code
_entity_poly.pdbx_strand_id
1 'polypeptide(L)'
;EWSLHQADIVKISDEEIDFLWGLSPEAGAEKLLHEYGVSLVYATLGAKGCYAANGSASVMVKTPDGIHAVDTTGAGDIFGGSAMSRFLRMNKSPKVLNADELREIVRFACCAASLSTQKMGGLSSIVPLGTVLNAME
;
A
#
# COMPACT_ATOMS: atom_id res chain seq x y z
N GLU A 1 15.84 -12.62 -0.63
CA GLU A 1 15.02 -13.43 -1.58
C GLU A 1 14.29 -14.59 -0.88
N TRP A 2 14.95 -15.36 0.01
CA TRP A 2 14.27 -16.47 0.72
C TRP A 2 13.00 -16.04 1.47
N SER A 3 13.00 -14.91 2.13
CA SER A 3 11.84 -14.39 2.87
C SER A 3 10.64 -14.05 1.98
N LEU A 4 10.87 -13.66 0.73
CA LEU A 4 9.80 -13.36 -0.21
C LEU A 4 8.98 -14.59 -0.57
N HIS A 5 9.62 -15.78 -0.67
CA HIS A 5 8.92 -17.04 -0.90
C HIS A 5 8.05 -17.51 0.28
N GLN A 6 8.21 -16.88 1.45
CA GLN A 6 7.42 -17.20 2.65
C GLN A 6 6.30 -16.17 2.91
N ALA A 7 6.25 -15.10 2.13
CA ALA A 7 5.32 -14.01 2.34
C ALA A 7 4.04 -14.18 1.50
N ASP A 8 2.89 -14.09 2.13
CA ASP A 8 1.61 -14.05 1.43
C ASP A 8 1.29 -12.64 0.92
N ILE A 9 1.69 -11.60 1.65
CA ILE A 9 1.44 -10.20 1.33
C ILE A 9 2.76 -9.43 1.42
N VAL A 10 3.10 -8.67 0.39
CA VAL A 10 4.30 -7.84 0.35
C VAL A 10 3.92 -6.38 0.10
N LYS A 11 4.43 -5.49 0.96
CA LYS A 11 4.52 -4.05 0.68
C LYS A 11 5.95 -3.72 0.32
N ILE A 12 6.14 -3.06 -0.80
CA ILE A 12 7.45 -2.68 -1.33
C ILE A 12 7.34 -1.30 -2.00
N SER A 13 8.37 -0.47 -1.93
CA SER A 13 8.39 0.82 -2.62
C SER A 13 8.91 0.71 -4.05
N ASP A 14 8.59 1.68 -4.90
CA ASP A 14 9.14 1.80 -6.25
C ASP A 14 10.67 1.90 -6.24
N GLU A 15 11.25 2.62 -5.28
CA GLU A 15 12.69 2.72 -5.09
C GLU A 15 13.32 1.37 -4.73
N GLU A 16 12.68 0.56 -3.89
CA GLU A 16 13.13 -0.78 -3.54
C GLU A 16 13.04 -1.74 -4.74
N ILE A 17 11.99 -1.66 -5.54
CA ILE A 17 11.81 -2.44 -6.77
C ILE A 17 12.91 -2.11 -7.78
N ASP A 18 13.17 -0.82 -8.00
CA ASP A 18 14.24 -0.37 -8.89
C ASP A 18 15.61 -0.82 -8.39
N PHE A 19 15.90 -0.64 -7.10
CA PHE A 19 17.17 -1.06 -6.49
C PHE A 19 17.41 -2.57 -6.61
N LEU A 20 16.38 -3.38 -6.36
CA LEU A 20 16.53 -4.85 -6.36
C LEU A 20 16.61 -5.44 -7.77
N TRP A 21 15.86 -4.88 -8.72
CA TRP A 21 15.64 -5.52 -10.01
C TRP A 21 15.72 -4.59 -11.22
N GLY A 22 15.77 -3.27 -11.05
CA GLY A 22 15.74 -2.30 -12.15
C GLY A 22 14.40 -2.32 -12.91
N LEU A 23 13.30 -2.61 -12.22
CA LEU A 23 11.98 -2.80 -12.82
C LEU A 23 11.04 -1.64 -12.49
N SER A 24 9.98 -1.49 -13.31
CA SER A 24 8.84 -0.63 -12.95
C SER A 24 8.04 -1.24 -11.79
N PRO A 25 7.25 -0.44 -11.05
CA PRO A 25 6.42 -0.95 -9.97
C PRO A 25 5.48 -2.09 -10.39
N GLU A 26 4.89 -1.98 -11.58
CA GLU A 26 4.01 -3.01 -12.14
C GLU A 26 4.79 -4.30 -12.44
N ALA A 27 5.95 -4.20 -13.11
CA ALA A 27 6.78 -5.33 -13.43
C ALA A 27 7.36 -5.99 -12.18
N GLY A 28 7.71 -5.21 -11.15
CA GLY A 28 8.14 -5.72 -9.86
C GLY A 28 7.03 -6.46 -9.11
N ALA A 29 5.81 -5.95 -9.17
CA ALA A 29 4.64 -6.64 -8.60
C ALA A 29 4.36 -7.98 -9.31
N GLU A 30 4.38 -7.99 -10.65
CA GLU A 30 4.23 -9.22 -11.45
C GLU A 30 5.31 -10.26 -11.11
N LYS A 31 6.56 -9.80 -10.95
CA LYS A 31 7.66 -10.68 -10.52
C LYS A 31 7.40 -11.31 -9.15
N LEU A 32 6.93 -10.53 -8.18
CA LEU A 32 6.60 -11.02 -6.83
C LEU A 32 5.45 -12.04 -6.86
N LEU A 33 4.42 -11.80 -7.65
CA LEU A 33 3.29 -12.70 -7.80
C LEU A 33 3.69 -14.02 -8.46
N HIS A 34 4.45 -13.98 -9.56
CA HIS A 34 4.71 -15.16 -10.39
C HIS A 34 5.96 -15.93 -10.02
N GLU A 35 7.05 -15.26 -9.66
CA GLU A 35 8.32 -15.93 -9.34
C GLU A 35 8.44 -16.30 -7.85
N TYR A 36 7.91 -15.44 -6.96
CA TYR A 36 8.00 -15.66 -5.50
C TYR A 36 6.73 -16.25 -4.90
N GLY A 37 5.62 -16.31 -5.65
CA GLY A 37 4.37 -16.91 -5.19
C GLY A 37 3.59 -16.03 -4.19
N VAL A 38 3.92 -14.75 -4.09
CA VAL A 38 3.19 -13.77 -3.26
C VAL A 38 1.74 -13.68 -3.71
N SER A 39 0.81 -13.58 -2.77
CA SER A 39 -0.62 -13.57 -3.06
C SER A 39 -1.18 -12.16 -3.29
N LEU A 40 -0.55 -11.14 -2.72
CA LEU A 40 -0.95 -9.74 -2.83
C LEU A 40 0.26 -8.83 -2.68
N VAL A 41 0.43 -7.89 -3.60
CA VAL A 41 1.51 -6.91 -3.60
C VAL A 41 0.95 -5.50 -3.50
N TYR A 42 1.53 -4.68 -2.64
CA TYR A 42 1.36 -3.24 -2.59
C TYR A 42 2.68 -2.56 -2.98
N ALA A 43 2.78 -2.06 -4.20
CA ALA A 43 3.92 -1.26 -4.66
C ALA A 43 3.63 0.22 -4.40
N THR A 44 4.23 0.79 -3.35
CA THR A 44 4.03 2.19 -2.97
C THR A 44 4.90 3.13 -3.79
N LEU A 45 4.35 4.27 -4.21
CA LEU A 45 4.94 5.25 -5.12
C LEU A 45 5.11 6.62 -4.44
N GLY A 46 5.31 6.64 -3.13
CA GLY A 46 5.39 7.87 -2.36
C GLY A 46 4.15 8.75 -2.56
N ALA A 47 4.38 10.02 -2.90
CA ALA A 47 3.30 10.99 -3.14
C ALA A 47 2.40 10.66 -4.34
N LYS A 48 2.79 9.72 -5.20
CA LYS A 48 2.02 9.35 -6.40
C LYS A 48 0.91 8.33 -6.09
N GLY A 49 0.99 7.64 -4.95
CA GLY A 49 -0.01 6.66 -4.55
C GLY A 49 0.53 5.24 -4.42
N CYS A 50 -0.26 4.27 -4.85
CA CYS A 50 0.11 2.86 -4.76
C CYS A 50 -0.50 2.05 -5.91
N TYR A 51 0.31 1.18 -6.49
CA TYR A 51 -0.14 0.09 -7.35
C TYR A 51 -0.32 -1.16 -6.49
N ALA A 52 -1.48 -1.80 -6.57
CA ALA A 52 -1.74 -3.05 -5.87
C ALA A 52 -2.20 -4.11 -6.86
N ALA A 53 -1.71 -5.33 -6.69
CA ALA A 53 -2.04 -6.45 -7.57
C ALA A 53 -2.07 -7.78 -6.80
N ASN A 54 -2.99 -8.64 -7.22
CA ASN A 54 -3.02 -10.06 -6.91
C ASN A 54 -3.20 -10.85 -8.21
N GLY A 55 -3.30 -12.17 -8.15
CA GLY A 55 -3.47 -12.99 -9.36
C GLY A 55 -4.79 -12.80 -10.12
N SER A 56 -5.73 -12.00 -9.59
CA SER A 56 -7.08 -11.81 -10.14
C SER A 56 -7.37 -10.38 -10.61
N ALA A 57 -6.72 -9.38 -10.03
CA ALA A 57 -6.98 -7.97 -10.29
C ALA A 57 -5.76 -7.10 -9.98
N SER A 58 -5.73 -5.91 -10.59
CA SER A 58 -4.78 -4.86 -10.25
C SER A 58 -5.46 -3.49 -10.24
N VAL A 59 -4.95 -2.59 -9.43
CA VAL A 59 -5.44 -1.21 -9.32
C VAL A 59 -4.29 -0.24 -9.12
N MET A 60 -4.42 0.96 -9.68
CA MET A 60 -3.59 2.11 -9.36
C MET A 60 -4.45 3.12 -8.59
N VAL A 61 -4.04 3.51 -7.41
CA VAL A 61 -4.73 4.51 -6.59
C VAL A 61 -3.78 5.66 -6.30
N LYS A 62 -4.21 6.86 -6.64
CA LYS A 62 -3.45 8.08 -6.34
C LYS A 62 -3.65 8.49 -4.87
N THR A 63 -2.66 9.16 -4.30
CA THR A 63 -2.83 9.86 -3.02
C THR A 63 -3.88 10.96 -3.14
N PRO A 64 -4.59 11.30 -2.05
CA PRO A 64 -5.49 12.46 -2.04
C PRO A 64 -4.74 13.75 -2.41
N ASP A 65 -5.41 14.59 -3.18
CA ASP A 65 -4.90 15.92 -3.53
C ASP A 65 -4.89 16.88 -2.31
N GLY A 66 -4.08 17.92 -2.38
CA GLY A 66 -4.06 19.00 -1.38
C GLY A 66 -3.34 18.65 -0.07
N ILE A 67 -2.68 17.51 0.01
CA ILE A 67 -1.86 17.14 1.18
C ILE A 67 -0.47 17.78 1.06
N HIS A 68 -0.12 18.62 2.03
CA HIS A 68 1.22 19.19 2.16
C HIS A 68 2.01 18.40 3.20
N ALA A 69 2.94 17.58 2.74
CA ALA A 69 3.79 16.80 3.62
C ALA A 69 4.78 17.70 4.38
N VAL A 70 4.84 17.52 5.70
CA VAL A 70 5.79 18.14 6.61
C VAL A 70 6.89 17.14 6.97
N ASP A 71 6.49 15.90 7.24
CA ASP A 71 7.39 14.81 7.62
C ASP A 71 6.85 13.48 7.08
N THR A 72 7.65 12.78 6.27
CA THR A 72 7.27 11.50 5.68
C THR A 72 7.71 10.30 6.51
N THR A 73 8.31 10.53 7.69
CA THR A 73 8.77 9.46 8.58
C THR A 73 7.61 8.56 9.01
N GLY A 74 7.75 7.26 8.76
CA GLY A 74 6.76 6.26 9.12
C GLY A 74 5.53 6.18 8.21
N ALA A 75 5.43 7.01 7.15
CA ALA A 75 4.29 6.96 6.23
C ALA A 75 4.11 5.57 5.59
N GLY A 76 5.21 4.91 5.24
CA GLY A 76 5.19 3.55 4.71
C GLY A 76 4.68 2.51 5.72
N ASP A 77 5.00 2.67 7.01
CA ASP A 77 4.51 1.78 8.07
C ASP A 77 3.03 2.01 8.35
N ILE A 78 2.60 3.28 8.34
CA ILE A 78 1.18 3.64 8.47
C ILE A 78 0.37 3.11 7.29
N PHE A 79 0.91 3.21 6.06
CA PHE A 79 0.30 2.58 4.88
C PHE A 79 0.13 1.07 5.11
N GLY A 80 1.21 0.35 5.44
CA GLY A 80 1.19 -1.10 5.63
C GLY A 80 0.21 -1.55 6.71
N GLY A 81 0.25 -0.91 7.89
CA GLY A 81 -0.67 -1.19 8.99
C GLY A 81 -2.14 -0.91 8.63
N SER A 82 -2.39 0.20 7.93
CA SER A 82 -3.73 0.58 7.47
C SER A 82 -4.28 -0.37 6.41
N ALA A 83 -3.47 -0.75 5.42
CA ALA A 83 -3.83 -1.72 4.40
C ALA A 83 -4.16 -3.08 5.02
N MET A 84 -3.33 -3.56 5.95
CA MET A 84 -3.57 -4.82 6.66
C MET A 84 -4.85 -4.77 7.49
N SER A 85 -5.10 -3.68 8.22
CA SER A 85 -6.34 -3.50 8.99
C SER A 85 -7.59 -3.57 8.12
N ARG A 86 -7.57 -2.95 6.93
CA ARG A 86 -8.69 -3.03 5.98
C ARG A 86 -8.82 -4.39 5.33
N PHE A 87 -7.71 -5.00 4.92
CA PHE A 87 -7.69 -6.34 4.37
C PHE A 87 -8.33 -7.37 5.33
N LEU A 88 -7.96 -7.36 6.60
CA LEU A 88 -8.51 -8.29 7.61
C LEU A 88 -10.03 -8.17 7.75
N ARG A 89 -10.60 -6.97 7.56
CA ARG A 89 -12.06 -6.76 7.58
C ARG A 89 -12.79 -7.36 6.40
N MET A 90 -12.09 -7.59 5.27
CA MET A 90 -12.69 -8.26 4.11
C MET A 90 -12.99 -9.74 4.36
N ASN A 91 -12.32 -10.35 5.35
CA ASN A 91 -12.47 -11.76 5.72
C ASN A 91 -12.39 -12.71 4.51
N LYS A 92 -11.43 -12.42 3.61
CA LYS A 92 -11.19 -13.15 2.36
C LYS A 92 -9.72 -13.50 2.20
N SER A 93 -9.43 -14.51 1.38
CA SER A 93 -8.05 -14.74 0.94
C SER A 93 -7.55 -13.57 0.08
N PRO A 94 -6.28 -13.16 0.19
CA PRO A 94 -5.73 -12.09 -0.63
C PRO A 94 -5.78 -12.39 -2.13
N LYS A 95 -5.76 -13.67 -2.51
CA LYS A 95 -5.81 -14.13 -3.91
C LYS A 95 -7.14 -13.85 -4.62
N VAL A 96 -8.24 -13.70 -3.86
CA VAL A 96 -9.60 -13.59 -4.45
C VAL A 96 -10.23 -12.21 -4.28
N LEU A 97 -9.46 -11.22 -3.80
CA LEU A 97 -9.93 -9.85 -3.76
C LEU A 97 -10.13 -9.34 -5.19
N ASN A 98 -11.28 -8.71 -5.42
CA ASN A 98 -11.56 -8.05 -6.70
C ASN A 98 -11.00 -6.62 -6.75
N ALA A 99 -11.09 -5.98 -7.91
CA ALA A 99 -10.55 -4.63 -8.12
C ALA A 99 -11.14 -3.57 -7.18
N ASP A 100 -12.44 -3.66 -6.85
CA ASP A 100 -13.10 -2.68 -5.99
C ASP A 100 -12.66 -2.86 -4.52
N GLU A 101 -12.51 -4.08 -4.07
CA GLU A 101 -11.97 -4.41 -2.74
C GLU A 101 -10.51 -3.97 -2.59
N LEU A 102 -9.67 -4.21 -3.61
CA LEU A 102 -8.31 -3.71 -3.64
C LEU A 102 -8.27 -2.18 -3.60
N ARG A 103 -9.13 -1.52 -4.38
CA ARG A 103 -9.22 -0.06 -4.43
C ARG A 103 -9.64 0.53 -3.07
N GLU A 104 -10.59 -0.09 -2.39
CA GLU A 104 -11.02 0.34 -1.05
C GLU A 104 -9.87 0.25 -0.04
N ILE A 105 -9.17 -0.87 0.01
CA ILE A 105 -8.01 -1.08 0.89
C ILE A 105 -6.95 -0.02 0.64
N VAL A 106 -6.57 0.17 -0.62
CA VAL A 106 -5.48 1.07 -1.01
C VAL A 106 -5.85 2.53 -0.80
N ARG A 107 -7.09 2.95 -1.14
CA ARG A 107 -7.57 4.31 -0.85
C ARG A 107 -7.47 4.65 0.63
N PHE A 108 -7.94 3.75 1.48
CA PHE A 108 -7.85 3.94 2.93
C PHE A 108 -6.39 4.08 3.39
N ALA A 109 -5.52 3.19 2.94
CA ALA A 109 -4.12 3.18 3.31
C ALA A 109 -3.36 4.42 2.80
N CYS A 110 -3.59 4.83 1.54
CA CYS A 110 -3.03 6.06 0.98
C CYS A 110 -3.51 7.30 1.75
N CYS A 111 -4.79 7.37 2.08
CA CYS A 111 -5.35 8.50 2.83
C CYS A 111 -4.74 8.58 4.24
N ALA A 112 -4.69 7.46 4.97
CA ALA A 112 -4.09 7.41 6.31
C ALA A 112 -2.61 7.82 6.30
N ALA A 113 -1.83 7.27 5.37
CA ALA A 113 -0.41 7.59 5.22
C ALA A 113 -0.20 9.06 4.83
N SER A 114 -0.97 9.59 3.88
CA SER A 114 -0.85 10.98 3.45
C SER A 114 -1.20 11.97 4.56
N LEU A 115 -2.28 11.75 5.29
CA LEU A 115 -2.66 12.60 6.43
C LEU A 115 -1.62 12.58 7.55
N SER A 116 -0.95 11.45 7.77
CA SER A 116 0.11 11.36 8.77
C SER A 116 1.30 12.24 8.44
N THR A 117 1.61 12.46 7.17
CA THR A 117 2.73 13.29 6.75
C THR A 117 2.57 14.78 7.08
N GLN A 118 1.38 15.23 7.45
CA GLN A 118 1.10 16.62 7.85
C GLN A 118 1.60 16.96 9.26
N LYS A 119 2.08 15.98 10.02
CA LYS A 119 2.60 16.15 11.38
C LYS A 119 3.98 15.54 11.50
N MET A 120 4.80 16.12 12.38
CA MET A 120 6.12 15.56 12.69
C MET A 120 6.01 14.30 13.56
N GLY A 121 6.90 13.35 13.29
CA GLY A 121 7.09 12.12 14.05
C GLY A 121 6.20 10.96 13.60
N GLY A 122 6.69 9.73 13.69
CA GLY A 122 6.01 8.51 13.23
C GLY A 122 4.75 8.20 14.03
N LEU A 123 4.88 7.82 15.32
CA LEU A 123 3.72 7.42 16.15
C LEU A 123 2.76 8.57 16.46
N SER A 124 3.29 9.76 16.71
CA SER A 124 2.49 10.95 17.03
C SER A 124 1.68 11.49 15.84
N SER A 125 2.02 11.07 14.63
CA SER A 125 1.34 11.46 13.39
C SER A 125 0.18 10.55 13.02
N ILE A 126 -0.03 9.42 13.72
CA ILE A 126 -1.14 8.50 13.45
C ILE A 126 -2.47 9.22 13.56
N VAL A 127 -3.27 9.13 12.50
CA VAL A 127 -4.54 9.86 12.38
C VAL A 127 -5.70 8.98 12.87
N PRO A 128 -6.66 9.52 13.65
CA PRO A 128 -7.85 8.78 14.06
C PRO A 128 -8.66 8.24 12.89
N LEU A 129 -9.24 7.05 13.05
CA LEU A 129 -10.02 6.36 12.00
C LEU A 129 -11.10 7.27 11.38
N GLY A 130 -11.86 8.00 12.21
CA GLY A 130 -12.91 8.91 11.73
C GLY A 130 -12.39 10.00 10.80
N THR A 131 -11.20 10.53 11.08
CA THR A 131 -10.56 11.55 10.22
C THR A 131 -10.18 10.98 8.86
N VAL A 132 -9.67 9.74 8.83
CA VAL A 132 -9.33 9.06 7.57
C VAL A 132 -10.58 8.80 6.74
N LEU A 133 -11.65 8.31 7.37
CA LEU A 133 -12.92 8.02 6.68
C LEU A 133 -13.55 9.28 6.08
N ASN A 134 -13.57 10.39 6.83
CA ASN A 134 -14.08 11.66 6.33
C ASN A 134 -13.28 12.22 5.15
N ALA A 135 -11.98 12.00 5.12
CA ALA A 135 -11.11 12.44 4.02
C ALA A 135 -11.21 11.57 2.76
N MET A 136 -11.88 10.42 2.86
CA MET A 136 -12.16 9.54 1.70
C MET A 136 -13.48 9.90 0.97
N GLU A 137 -14.34 10.71 1.58
CA GLU A 137 -15.60 11.20 1.00
C GLU A 137 -15.34 12.30 -0.03
#